data_e7ce7de82d2845604bd44b1cd0e4160d
#
_entry.id   e7ce7de82d2845604bd44b1cd0e4160d
#
_cell.length_a   1.000
_cell.length_b   1.000
_cell.length_c   1.000
_cell.angle_alpha   90.00
_cell.angle_beta   90.00
_cell.angle_gamma   90.00
#
_symmetry.space_group_name_H-M   'P 1'
#
loop_
_entity.id
_entity.type
_entity.pdbx_description
1 polymer ?
#
loop_
_entity_poly.entity_id
_entity_poly.type
_entity_poly.pdbx_seq_one_letter_code
_entity_poly.pdbx_strand_id
1 'polypeptide(L)'
;MNIQTTNRLTSAETALIEAYNDQMGDLPGDGEVFAVRDRLLDELKTAGLPTRRVEAWHYTDFKNLLRLVPSDIGKGLAEALPATVEGSPVIAVLQGKASDKASVKNLTVARYADSLINGAAAVGLEALGKDDAIGRINASFVRDGYVIDFPDGTELDAPLEVQFIHAGGQIHSRLPVTFGADVKATFIERHQAVQGAAALVSSVSEIKIGKGSEITWIVLQEQGSEDTHLGQLRIDLGEDAKLKLFVINAGGKLVRQELYIKVAGEGADLTLRGINLLGGDTHTDVTMVLGHDVPNTGSTEVIRNVVFDRARGVFQGMIRVAPDAQKTDAKMACNTLLMSDDAEFSVKPELEIFADDVQCGHGATVADIDGNHLYYLMARGIPEKKARAMLVNAFVAEIVEELEDEALVEALEGVISAWLEKHA
;
A
#
# COMPACT_ATOMS: atom_id res chain seq x y z
N MET A 1 36.68 -7.27 24.78
CA MET A 1 36.73 -8.04 23.52
C MET A 1 35.40 -7.82 22.82
N ASN A 2 35.33 -6.83 21.92
CA ASN A 2 34.12 -6.60 21.09
C ASN A 2 34.10 -7.70 20.03
N ILE A 3 33.27 -8.71 20.22
CA ILE A 3 32.90 -9.63 19.14
C ILE A 3 32.02 -8.82 18.20
N GLN A 4 32.58 -8.27 17.15
CA GLN A 4 31.80 -7.85 15.98
C GLN A 4 31.16 -9.13 15.43
N THR A 5 29.91 -9.38 15.80
CA THR A 5 29.08 -10.36 15.12
C THR A 5 28.90 -9.81 13.70
N THR A 6 29.72 -10.27 12.78
CA THR A 6 29.47 -10.10 11.34
C THR A 6 28.08 -10.64 11.06
N ASN A 7 27.15 -9.76 10.75
CA ASN A 7 25.77 -10.13 10.42
C ASN A 7 25.83 -11.01 9.15
N ARG A 8 25.64 -12.32 9.33
CA ARG A 8 25.68 -13.24 8.19
C ARG A 8 24.46 -12.96 7.32
N LEU A 9 24.70 -12.51 6.09
CA LEU A 9 23.64 -12.26 5.11
C LEU A 9 22.92 -13.57 4.78
N THR A 10 21.61 -13.48 4.56
CA THR A 10 20.81 -14.57 3.98
C THR A 10 21.07 -14.68 2.48
N SER A 11 20.60 -15.78 1.87
CA SER A 11 20.66 -15.93 0.41
C SER A 11 19.91 -14.81 -0.33
N ALA A 12 18.77 -14.36 0.22
CA ALA A 12 17.99 -13.27 -0.35
C ALA A 12 18.71 -11.93 -0.25
N GLU A 13 19.34 -11.61 0.90
CA GLU A 13 20.16 -10.41 1.06
C GLU A 13 21.36 -10.40 0.12
N THR A 14 22.01 -11.55 -0.05
CA THR A 14 23.12 -11.69 -1.00
C THR A 14 22.63 -11.48 -2.44
N ALA A 15 21.49 -12.10 -2.80
CA ALA A 15 20.90 -11.95 -4.13
C ALA A 15 20.49 -10.51 -4.45
N LEU A 16 19.97 -9.75 -3.46
CA LEU A 16 19.69 -8.31 -3.63
C LEU A 16 20.96 -7.52 -3.96
N ILE A 17 22.05 -7.78 -3.23
CA ILE A 17 23.33 -7.07 -3.45
C ILE A 17 23.91 -7.42 -4.83
N GLU A 18 23.89 -8.69 -5.19
CA GLU A 18 24.36 -9.17 -6.50
C GLU A 18 23.52 -8.57 -7.63
N ALA A 19 22.19 -8.59 -7.50
CA ALA A 19 21.28 -8.01 -8.47
C ALA A 19 21.52 -6.51 -8.69
N TYR A 20 21.83 -5.75 -7.62
CA TYR A 20 22.19 -4.32 -7.76
C TYR A 20 23.47 -4.15 -8.56
N ASN A 21 24.52 -4.90 -8.22
CA ASN A 21 25.80 -4.82 -8.92
C ASN A 21 25.66 -5.16 -10.42
N ASP A 22 24.82 -6.15 -10.75
CA ASP A 22 24.57 -6.56 -12.13
C ASP A 22 23.75 -5.54 -12.93
N GLN A 23 22.82 -4.83 -12.23
CA GLN A 23 21.86 -3.92 -12.86
C GLN A 23 22.30 -2.44 -12.84
N MET A 24 23.28 -2.06 -12.01
CA MET A 24 23.62 -0.65 -11.77
C MET A 24 23.96 0.12 -13.06
N GLY A 25 24.55 -0.53 -14.06
CA GLY A 25 24.87 0.08 -15.34
C GLY A 25 23.66 0.43 -16.21
N ASP A 26 22.50 -0.18 -15.92
CA ASP A 26 21.23 0.02 -16.64
C ASP A 26 20.22 0.87 -15.85
N LEU A 27 20.54 1.23 -14.61
CA LEU A 27 19.68 2.06 -13.77
C LEU A 27 19.75 3.53 -14.23
N PRO A 28 18.62 4.23 -14.37
CA PRO A 28 18.63 5.66 -14.66
C PRO A 28 19.10 6.47 -13.44
N GLY A 29 19.88 7.50 -13.68
CA GLY A 29 20.33 8.42 -12.63
C GLY A 29 21.50 9.27 -13.06
N ASP A 30 21.66 10.40 -12.38
CA ASP A 30 22.89 11.20 -12.42
C ASP A 30 23.81 10.87 -11.23
N GLY A 31 24.88 11.65 -11.05
CA GLY A 31 25.83 11.42 -9.97
C GLY A 31 25.24 11.54 -8.57
N GLU A 32 24.25 12.43 -8.36
CA GLU A 32 23.58 12.61 -7.07
C GLU A 32 22.65 11.44 -6.75
N VAL A 33 21.86 11.01 -7.72
CA VAL A 33 21.00 9.83 -7.61
C VAL A 33 21.82 8.58 -7.30
N PHE A 34 22.94 8.34 -7.99
CA PHE A 34 23.79 7.18 -7.72
C PHE A 34 24.43 7.25 -6.33
N ALA A 35 24.84 8.43 -5.86
CA ALA A 35 25.37 8.60 -4.50
C ALA A 35 24.35 8.20 -3.43
N VAL A 36 23.06 8.53 -3.63
CA VAL A 36 21.97 8.11 -2.73
C VAL A 36 21.77 6.60 -2.80
N ARG A 37 21.70 6.01 -4.01
CA ARG A 37 21.53 4.55 -4.20
C ARG A 37 22.61 3.74 -3.52
N ASP A 38 23.86 4.08 -3.76
CA ASP A 38 25.05 3.39 -3.19
C ASP A 38 25.03 3.47 -1.67
N ARG A 39 24.73 4.65 -1.11
CA ARG A 39 24.63 4.83 0.35
C ARG A 39 23.52 3.95 0.94
N LEU A 40 22.32 3.97 0.37
CA LEU A 40 21.18 3.19 0.87
C LEU A 40 21.40 1.69 0.75
N LEU A 41 22.08 1.25 -0.31
CA LEU A 41 22.47 -0.15 -0.46
C LEU A 41 23.53 -0.55 0.58
N ASP A 42 24.51 0.32 0.88
CA ASP A 42 25.51 0.04 1.90
C ASP A 42 24.91 0.03 3.32
N GLU A 43 23.90 0.85 3.59
CA GLU A 43 23.10 0.76 4.80
C GLU A 43 22.37 -0.60 4.88
N LEU A 44 21.78 -1.06 3.78
CA LEU A 44 21.12 -2.38 3.70
C LEU A 44 22.12 -3.52 3.93
N LYS A 45 23.31 -3.45 3.34
CA LYS A 45 24.39 -4.44 3.56
C LYS A 45 24.81 -4.50 5.04
N THR A 46 24.86 -3.34 5.70
CA THR A 46 25.32 -3.21 7.09
C THR A 46 24.26 -3.64 8.09
N ALA A 47 23.02 -3.16 7.93
CA ALA A 47 21.91 -3.44 8.82
C ALA A 47 21.27 -4.83 8.55
N GLY A 48 21.30 -5.27 7.29
CA GLY A 48 20.52 -6.41 6.80
C GLY A 48 19.03 -6.09 6.69
N LEU A 49 18.25 -7.07 6.24
CA LEU A 49 16.78 -6.98 6.25
C LEU A 49 16.25 -7.06 7.69
N PRO A 50 15.16 -6.36 7.99
CA PRO A 50 14.62 -6.31 9.34
C PRO A 50 14.11 -7.69 9.82
N THR A 51 14.33 -7.93 11.10
CA THR A 51 13.83 -9.11 11.84
C THR A 51 12.78 -8.65 12.84
N ARG A 52 12.14 -9.58 13.53
CA ARG A 52 11.20 -9.30 14.65
C ARG A 52 11.78 -8.47 15.80
N ARG A 53 13.08 -8.16 15.80
CA ARG A 53 13.71 -7.28 16.79
C ARG A 53 13.53 -5.78 16.47
N VAL A 54 13.18 -5.46 15.24
CA VAL A 54 12.82 -4.11 14.80
C VAL A 54 11.34 -3.93 15.10
N GLU A 55 10.96 -2.91 15.86
CA GLU A 55 9.59 -2.72 16.36
C GLU A 55 8.56 -2.70 15.23
N ALA A 56 8.79 -1.92 14.18
CA ALA A 56 7.90 -1.85 13.02
C ALA A 56 7.77 -3.19 12.24
N TRP A 57 8.64 -4.17 12.51
CA TRP A 57 8.70 -5.47 11.86
C TRP A 57 8.47 -6.64 12.84
N HIS A 58 7.98 -6.34 14.03
CA HIS A 58 7.86 -7.34 15.11
C HIS A 58 7.06 -8.60 14.70
N TYR A 59 6.01 -8.44 13.91
CA TYR A 59 5.18 -9.54 13.45
C TYR A 59 5.60 -10.11 12.10
N THR A 60 6.50 -9.41 11.38
CA THR A 60 6.95 -9.78 10.03
C THR A 60 8.46 -9.89 9.99
N ASP A 61 8.99 -11.10 10.15
CA ASP A 61 10.42 -11.38 10.03
C ASP A 61 10.84 -11.35 8.56
N PHE A 62 11.00 -10.13 8.01
CA PHE A 62 11.26 -9.95 6.59
C PHE A 62 12.54 -10.65 6.14
N LYS A 63 13.58 -10.63 6.99
CA LYS A 63 14.86 -11.33 6.74
C LYS A 63 14.67 -12.83 6.47
N ASN A 64 13.72 -13.47 7.14
CA ASN A 64 13.44 -14.90 7.00
C ASN A 64 12.27 -15.19 6.03
N LEU A 65 11.37 -14.25 5.80
CA LEU A 65 10.22 -14.42 4.91
C LEU A 65 10.58 -14.18 3.45
N LEU A 66 11.48 -13.23 3.15
CA LEU A 66 11.95 -13.03 1.78
C LEU A 66 12.81 -14.23 1.35
N ARG A 67 12.27 -15.05 0.45
CA ARG A 67 12.92 -16.29 -0.01
C ARG A 67 13.44 -16.20 -1.42
N LEU A 68 12.77 -15.42 -2.26
CA LEU A 68 13.07 -15.29 -3.69
C LEU A 68 13.36 -13.84 -4.01
N VAL A 69 14.50 -13.62 -4.64
CA VAL A 69 14.89 -12.36 -5.26
C VAL A 69 15.29 -12.67 -6.69
N PRO A 70 14.46 -12.33 -7.68
CA PRO A 70 14.83 -12.47 -9.09
C PRO A 70 16.08 -11.66 -9.40
N SER A 71 16.91 -12.13 -10.34
CA SER A 71 18.16 -11.46 -10.73
C SER A 71 17.94 -10.23 -11.63
N ASP A 72 16.81 -10.17 -12.34
CA ASP A 72 16.52 -9.16 -13.35
C ASP A 72 15.05 -8.72 -13.33
N ILE A 73 14.70 -7.79 -14.23
CA ILE A 73 13.32 -7.28 -14.41
C ILE A 73 12.37 -8.29 -15.06
N GLY A 74 12.83 -9.53 -15.32
CA GLY A 74 12.02 -10.51 -16.02
C GLY A 74 11.84 -10.21 -17.52
N LYS A 75 11.47 -11.23 -18.27
CA LYS A 75 11.30 -11.16 -19.75
C LYS A 75 9.84 -11.34 -20.17
N GLY A 76 8.91 -11.39 -19.22
CA GLY A 76 7.50 -11.52 -19.49
C GLY A 76 6.94 -10.28 -20.21
N LEU A 77 5.89 -10.49 -20.99
CA LEU A 77 5.13 -9.41 -21.62
C LEU A 77 4.00 -9.01 -20.67
N ALA A 78 3.94 -7.74 -20.36
CA ALA A 78 2.84 -7.13 -19.63
C ALA A 78 2.13 -6.12 -20.54
N GLU A 79 0.82 -6.13 -20.51
CA GLU A 79 -0.03 -5.20 -21.25
C GLU A 79 -0.96 -4.49 -20.27
N ALA A 80 -1.39 -3.29 -20.63
CA ALA A 80 -2.40 -2.58 -19.85
C ALA A 80 -3.72 -3.35 -19.84
N LEU A 81 -4.36 -3.38 -18.70
CA LEU A 81 -5.65 -4.02 -18.50
C LEU A 81 -6.80 -3.04 -18.80
N PRO A 82 -8.01 -3.54 -19.04
CA PRO A 82 -9.20 -2.68 -19.04
C PRO A 82 -9.27 -1.87 -17.73
N ALA A 83 -9.78 -0.65 -17.83
CA ALA A 83 -9.99 0.19 -16.67
C ALA A 83 -10.89 -0.50 -15.64
N THR A 84 -10.62 -0.30 -14.36
CA THR A 84 -11.44 -0.79 -13.25
C THR A 84 -12.86 -0.22 -13.33
N VAL A 85 -12.98 1.06 -13.68
CA VAL A 85 -14.26 1.72 -13.97
C VAL A 85 -14.32 2.05 -15.45
N GLU A 86 -15.37 1.60 -16.15
CA GLU A 86 -15.51 1.84 -17.59
C GLU A 86 -15.47 3.33 -17.93
N GLY A 87 -14.72 3.68 -18.98
CA GLY A 87 -14.53 5.06 -19.43
C GLY A 87 -13.45 5.84 -18.68
N SER A 88 -12.83 5.29 -17.65
CA SER A 88 -11.71 5.92 -16.95
C SER A 88 -10.47 6.04 -17.83
N PRO A 89 -9.76 7.19 -17.84
CA PRO A 89 -8.44 7.27 -18.45
C PRO A 89 -7.45 6.36 -17.70
N VAL A 90 -6.66 5.60 -18.49
CA VAL A 90 -5.65 4.68 -17.97
C VAL A 90 -4.29 5.08 -18.47
N ILE A 91 -3.31 5.17 -17.56
CA ILE A 91 -1.89 5.18 -17.90
C ILE A 91 -1.21 4.01 -17.19
N ALA A 92 -0.20 3.40 -17.82
CA ALA A 92 0.36 2.16 -17.31
C ALA A 92 1.88 2.19 -17.22
N VAL A 93 2.40 1.62 -16.14
CA VAL A 93 3.78 1.23 -15.93
C VAL A 93 3.86 -0.28 -16.17
N LEU A 94 4.40 -0.66 -17.30
CA LEU A 94 4.46 -2.05 -17.74
C LEU A 94 5.87 -2.61 -17.54
N GLN A 95 5.97 -3.69 -16.78
CA GLN A 95 7.26 -4.31 -16.45
C GLN A 95 8.27 -3.28 -15.89
N GLY A 96 7.80 -2.39 -15.00
CA GLY A 96 8.60 -1.34 -14.38
C GLY A 96 9.01 -0.19 -15.30
N LYS A 97 8.35 0.00 -16.46
CA LYS A 97 8.60 1.10 -17.41
C LYS A 97 7.33 1.87 -17.71
N ALA A 98 7.37 3.17 -17.56
CA ALA A 98 6.32 4.09 -17.94
C ALA A 98 6.40 4.44 -19.45
N SER A 99 5.25 4.78 -20.04
CA SER A 99 5.22 5.25 -21.43
C SER A 99 5.52 6.75 -21.51
N ASP A 100 6.41 7.15 -22.41
CA ASP A 100 6.71 8.55 -22.74
C ASP A 100 5.55 9.26 -23.47
N LYS A 101 4.56 8.49 -23.94
CA LYS A 101 3.36 9.00 -24.61
C LYS A 101 2.15 9.15 -23.69
N ALA A 102 2.31 8.78 -22.40
CA ALA A 102 1.22 8.94 -21.44
C ALA A 102 0.85 10.42 -21.28
N SER A 103 -0.42 10.70 -21.39
CA SER A 103 -0.97 12.03 -21.19
C SER A 103 -2.40 11.95 -20.67
N VAL A 104 -2.76 12.84 -19.77
CA VAL A 104 -4.11 13.00 -19.24
C VAL A 104 -4.51 14.46 -19.42
N LYS A 105 -5.71 14.69 -19.89
CA LYS A 105 -6.20 16.05 -20.16
C LYS A 105 -6.15 16.90 -18.88
N ASN A 106 -5.67 18.12 -18.99
CA ASN A 106 -5.54 19.10 -17.91
C ASN A 106 -4.55 18.71 -16.78
N LEU A 107 -3.80 17.65 -16.91
CA LEU A 107 -2.76 17.27 -15.95
C LEU A 107 -1.38 17.35 -16.56
N THR A 108 -0.37 17.58 -15.71
CA THR A 108 1.02 17.36 -16.07
C THR A 108 1.39 15.93 -15.74
N VAL A 109 1.82 15.15 -16.74
CA VAL A 109 2.28 13.78 -16.58
C VAL A 109 3.68 13.68 -17.16
N ALA A 110 4.64 13.30 -16.33
CA ALA A 110 6.03 13.06 -16.71
C ALA A 110 6.50 11.68 -16.26
N ARG A 111 7.53 11.14 -16.90
CA ARG A 111 8.15 9.89 -16.45
C ARG A 111 9.03 10.16 -15.24
N TYR A 112 8.98 9.27 -14.26
CA TYR A 112 9.87 9.35 -13.11
C TYR A 112 11.34 9.12 -13.49
N ALA A 113 11.61 8.31 -14.53
CA ALA A 113 12.95 8.11 -15.07
C ALA A 113 13.64 9.42 -15.49
N ASP A 114 12.88 10.41 -16.01
CA ASP A 114 13.45 11.71 -16.40
C ASP A 114 13.93 12.49 -15.18
N SER A 115 13.20 12.40 -14.05
CA SER A 115 13.60 12.99 -12.77
C SER A 115 14.83 12.30 -12.15
N LEU A 116 15.00 11.00 -12.40
CA LEU A 116 16.22 10.27 -12.01
C LEU A 116 17.41 10.73 -12.84
N ILE A 117 17.25 10.82 -14.16
CA ILE A 117 18.32 11.19 -15.10
C ILE A 117 18.82 12.63 -14.88
N ASN A 118 17.93 13.56 -14.54
CA ASN A 118 18.29 14.96 -14.31
C ASN A 118 18.62 15.31 -12.84
N GLY A 119 18.63 14.33 -11.93
CA GLY A 119 18.96 14.49 -10.51
C GLY A 119 17.80 15.02 -9.63
N ALA A 120 16.70 15.47 -10.20
CA ALA A 120 15.59 16.05 -9.42
C ALA A 120 14.97 15.06 -8.42
N ALA A 121 15.08 13.75 -8.68
CA ALA A 121 14.57 12.70 -7.81
C ALA A 121 15.43 12.44 -6.57
N ALA A 122 16.68 12.91 -6.50
CA ALA A 122 17.65 12.53 -5.46
C ALA A 122 17.11 12.73 -4.04
N VAL A 123 16.48 13.88 -3.76
CA VAL A 123 15.89 14.18 -2.43
C VAL A 123 14.74 13.22 -2.08
N GLY A 124 13.87 12.91 -3.05
CA GLY A 124 12.73 12.00 -2.84
C GLY A 124 13.13 10.54 -2.65
N LEU A 125 14.37 10.15 -3.04
CA LEU A 125 14.85 8.79 -2.86
C LEU A 125 15.22 8.45 -1.40
N GLU A 126 15.33 9.44 -0.52
CA GLU A 126 15.71 9.22 0.86
C GLU A 126 14.76 8.27 1.60
N ALA A 127 15.34 7.42 2.44
CA ALA A 127 14.58 6.58 3.34
C ALA A 127 13.97 7.41 4.48
N LEU A 128 12.77 7.06 4.95
CA LEU A 128 12.07 7.74 6.05
C LEU A 128 12.76 7.59 7.41
N GLY A 129 13.71 6.68 7.51
CA GLY A 129 14.47 6.45 8.75
C GLY A 129 15.27 5.14 8.70
N LYS A 130 15.89 4.83 9.83
CA LYS A 130 16.78 3.65 9.94
C LYS A 130 16.07 2.29 9.72
N ASP A 131 14.76 2.23 9.94
CA ASP A 131 13.96 0.99 9.86
C ASP A 131 13.16 0.89 8.54
N ASP A 132 13.30 1.89 7.64
CA ASP A 132 12.64 1.92 6.34
C ASP A 132 13.35 1.02 5.31
N ALA A 133 13.08 -0.28 5.39
CA ALA A 133 13.64 -1.26 4.46
C ALA A 133 13.03 -1.14 3.06
N ILE A 134 11.73 -0.80 2.96
CA ILE A 134 11.02 -0.67 1.67
C ILE A 134 11.59 0.52 0.89
N GLY A 135 11.71 1.69 1.52
CA GLY A 135 12.28 2.87 0.89
C GLY A 135 13.72 2.64 0.41
N ARG A 136 14.56 1.93 1.21
CA ARG A 136 15.93 1.58 0.80
C ARG A 136 15.97 0.66 -0.41
N ILE A 137 15.19 -0.43 -0.41
CA ILE A 137 15.12 -1.35 -1.55
C ILE A 137 14.61 -0.61 -2.78
N ASN A 138 13.50 0.12 -2.63
CA ASN A 138 12.93 0.86 -3.75
C ASN A 138 13.91 1.88 -4.32
N ALA A 139 14.51 2.73 -3.50
CA ALA A 139 15.46 3.75 -3.95
C ALA A 139 16.68 3.16 -4.64
N SER A 140 17.19 2.01 -4.17
CA SER A 140 18.32 1.33 -4.82
C SER A 140 17.99 0.86 -6.23
N PHE A 141 16.77 0.39 -6.47
CA PHE A 141 16.42 -0.31 -7.73
C PHE A 141 15.41 0.42 -8.61
N VAL A 142 14.74 1.49 -8.17
CA VAL A 142 13.70 2.14 -8.96
C VAL A 142 14.21 2.57 -10.34
N ARG A 143 13.41 2.24 -11.36
CA ARG A 143 13.73 2.53 -12.77
C ARG A 143 12.84 3.61 -13.35
N ASP A 144 11.55 3.55 -13.04
CA ASP A 144 10.56 4.42 -13.67
C ASP A 144 9.27 4.50 -12.84
N GLY A 145 8.30 5.17 -13.40
CA GLY A 145 6.98 5.47 -12.87
C GLY A 145 6.46 6.75 -13.47
N TYR A 146 5.52 7.39 -12.80
CA TYR A 146 5.00 8.69 -13.25
C TYR A 146 5.13 9.73 -12.13
N VAL A 147 5.37 10.97 -12.55
CA VAL A 147 5.15 12.19 -11.75
C VAL A 147 3.90 12.85 -12.30
N ILE A 148 2.90 13.08 -11.46
CA ILE A 148 1.61 13.62 -11.89
C ILE A 148 1.28 14.85 -11.05
N ASP A 149 1.03 15.98 -11.71
CA ASP A 149 0.61 17.21 -11.05
C ASP A 149 -0.80 17.61 -11.52
N PHE A 150 -1.66 17.83 -10.55
CA PHE A 150 -3.01 18.38 -10.70
C PHE A 150 -2.97 19.86 -10.39
N PRO A 151 -3.18 20.76 -11.38
CA PRO A 151 -3.28 22.20 -11.14
C PRO A 151 -4.43 22.56 -10.18
N ASP A 152 -4.33 23.73 -9.55
CA ASP A 152 -5.38 24.26 -8.69
C ASP A 152 -6.75 24.26 -9.38
N GLY A 153 -7.80 23.88 -8.65
CA GLY A 153 -9.18 23.85 -9.14
C GLY A 153 -9.46 22.76 -10.19
N THR A 154 -8.56 21.79 -10.35
CA THR A 154 -8.81 20.65 -11.25
C THR A 154 -9.95 19.79 -10.71
N GLU A 155 -10.92 19.48 -11.56
CA GLU A 155 -11.98 18.52 -11.28
C GLU A 155 -11.98 17.45 -12.36
N LEU A 156 -11.96 16.16 -11.95
CA LEU A 156 -12.03 15.03 -12.87
C LEU A 156 -13.45 14.48 -12.90
N ASP A 157 -14.00 14.32 -14.12
CA ASP A 157 -15.32 13.73 -14.35
C ASP A 157 -15.34 12.20 -14.19
N ALA A 158 -14.17 11.54 -14.24
CA ALA A 158 -14.00 10.09 -14.10
C ALA A 158 -12.70 9.78 -13.35
N PRO A 159 -12.60 8.61 -12.68
CA PRO A 159 -11.37 8.21 -12.01
C PRO A 159 -10.17 8.15 -12.96
N LEU A 160 -9.02 8.69 -12.56
CA LEU A 160 -7.75 8.41 -13.24
C LEU A 160 -7.17 7.11 -12.70
N GLU A 161 -6.92 6.14 -13.58
CA GLU A 161 -6.28 4.88 -13.18
C GLU A 161 -4.82 4.81 -13.64
N VAL A 162 -3.92 4.56 -12.68
CA VAL A 162 -2.51 4.24 -12.92
C VAL A 162 -2.29 2.76 -12.64
N GLN A 163 -1.92 2.02 -13.68
CA GLN A 163 -1.71 0.58 -13.60
C GLN A 163 -0.22 0.25 -13.51
N PHE A 164 0.15 -0.58 -12.55
CA PHE A 164 1.47 -1.19 -12.42
C PHE A 164 1.34 -2.68 -12.71
N ILE A 165 1.65 -3.08 -13.94
CA ILE A 165 1.42 -4.44 -14.43
C ILE A 165 2.76 -5.12 -14.72
N HIS A 166 2.92 -6.36 -14.26
CA HIS A 166 4.12 -7.16 -14.47
C HIS A 166 3.83 -8.64 -14.74
N ALA A 167 4.82 -9.31 -15.32
CA ALA A 167 4.84 -10.75 -15.58
C ALA A 167 6.05 -11.45 -14.91
N GLY A 168 6.42 -11.00 -13.71
CA GLY A 168 7.51 -11.52 -12.91
C GLY A 168 8.81 -10.70 -12.98
N GLY A 169 9.79 -11.05 -12.14
CA GLY A 169 11.09 -10.40 -12.03
C GLY A 169 11.17 -9.35 -10.91
N GLN A 170 12.18 -8.50 -10.97
CA GLN A 170 12.32 -7.35 -10.05
C GLN A 170 11.64 -6.11 -10.64
N ILE A 171 10.63 -5.60 -9.95
CA ILE A 171 9.81 -4.46 -10.40
C ILE A 171 9.82 -3.39 -9.29
N HIS A 172 10.43 -2.25 -9.61
CA HIS A 172 10.57 -1.16 -8.65
C HIS A 172 10.10 0.13 -9.30
N SER A 173 9.07 0.76 -8.72
CA SER A 173 8.42 1.94 -9.29
C SER A 173 8.15 3.02 -8.24
N ARG A 174 8.02 4.28 -8.72
CA ARG A 174 7.57 5.42 -7.91
C ARG A 174 6.46 6.20 -8.57
N LEU A 175 5.61 6.78 -7.72
CA LEU A 175 4.46 7.57 -8.15
C LEU A 175 4.31 8.82 -7.26
N PRO A 176 5.11 9.87 -7.47
CA PRO A 176 4.84 11.17 -6.90
C PRO A 176 3.61 11.80 -7.55
N VAL A 177 2.62 12.18 -6.73
CA VAL A 177 1.41 12.87 -7.17
C VAL A 177 1.17 14.09 -6.30
N THR A 178 1.01 15.24 -6.95
CA THR A 178 0.70 16.50 -6.27
C THR A 178 -0.68 17.00 -6.71
N PHE A 179 -1.56 17.18 -5.77
CA PHE A 179 -2.83 17.87 -5.96
C PHE A 179 -2.67 19.31 -5.50
N GLY A 180 -2.95 20.28 -6.38
CA GLY A 180 -3.00 21.69 -6.06
C GLY A 180 -4.12 22.04 -5.07
N ALA A 181 -4.44 23.30 -4.91
CA ALA A 181 -5.56 23.73 -4.08
C ALA A 181 -6.92 23.46 -4.77
N ASP A 182 -7.95 23.17 -3.99
CA ASP A 182 -9.35 23.01 -4.44
C ASP A 182 -9.53 21.96 -5.57
N VAL A 183 -8.71 20.90 -5.57
CA VAL A 183 -8.81 19.80 -6.53
C VAL A 183 -9.87 18.79 -6.07
N LYS A 184 -10.69 18.30 -7.03
CA LYS A 184 -11.61 17.17 -6.80
C LYS A 184 -11.29 16.05 -7.77
N ALA A 185 -10.86 14.90 -7.24
CA ALA A 185 -10.45 13.80 -8.09
C ALA A 185 -10.60 12.45 -7.40
N THR A 186 -10.92 11.43 -8.20
CA THR A 186 -10.78 10.02 -7.84
C THR A 186 -9.58 9.44 -8.57
N PHE A 187 -8.71 8.76 -7.83
CA PHE A 187 -7.48 8.17 -8.32
C PHE A 187 -7.43 6.68 -7.97
N ILE A 188 -7.13 5.83 -8.94
CA ILE A 188 -6.97 4.39 -8.75
C ILE A 188 -5.52 4.02 -9.03
N GLU A 189 -4.83 3.50 -8.03
CA GLU A 189 -3.50 2.90 -8.12
C GLU A 189 -3.65 1.38 -8.11
N ARG A 190 -3.49 0.74 -9.28
CA ARG A 190 -3.69 -0.69 -9.44
C ARG A 190 -2.38 -1.42 -9.65
N HIS A 191 -2.09 -2.38 -8.78
CA HIS A 191 -0.93 -3.28 -8.86
C HIS A 191 -1.39 -4.69 -9.19
N GLN A 192 -0.98 -5.24 -10.31
CA GLN A 192 -1.42 -6.58 -10.72
C GLN A 192 -0.34 -7.35 -11.45
N ALA A 193 -0.23 -8.64 -11.10
CA ALA A 193 0.52 -9.62 -11.86
C ALA A 193 -0.34 -10.20 -12.99
N VAL A 194 0.23 -10.32 -14.19
CA VAL A 194 -0.26 -11.22 -15.22
C VAL A 194 0.47 -12.56 -15.13
N GLN A 195 0.10 -13.56 -15.95
CA GLN A 195 0.79 -14.85 -15.93
C GLN A 195 2.31 -14.66 -16.16
N GLY A 196 3.13 -15.22 -15.30
CA GLY A 196 4.58 -15.10 -15.37
C GLY A 196 5.29 -15.81 -14.22
N ALA A 197 6.58 -15.50 -14.08
CA ALA A 197 7.40 -15.93 -12.95
C ALA A 197 7.09 -15.09 -11.72
N ALA A 198 7.47 -15.59 -10.54
CA ALA A 198 7.37 -14.84 -9.30
C ALA A 198 8.14 -13.50 -9.37
N ALA A 199 7.63 -12.49 -8.69
CA ALA A 199 8.20 -11.16 -8.66
C ALA A 199 8.62 -10.72 -7.25
N LEU A 200 9.61 -9.83 -7.20
CA LEU A 200 9.85 -8.90 -6.10
C LEU A 200 9.45 -7.51 -6.57
N VAL A 201 8.33 -7.02 -6.07
CA VAL A 201 7.78 -5.71 -6.40
C VAL A 201 8.03 -4.76 -5.24
N SER A 202 8.52 -3.55 -5.52
CA SER A 202 8.41 -2.45 -4.56
C SER A 202 7.81 -1.21 -5.24
N SER A 203 6.86 -0.58 -4.56
CA SER A 203 6.22 0.66 -5.00
C SER A 203 6.25 1.70 -3.89
N VAL A 204 6.59 2.93 -4.24
CA VAL A 204 6.51 4.07 -3.33
C VAL A 204 5.69 5.16 -4.00
N SER A 205 4.54 5.48 -3.41
CA SER A 205 3.66 6.57 -3.85
C SER A 205 3.76 7.73 -2.87
N GLU A 206 4.13 8.91 -3.37
CA GLU A 206 4.28 10.14 -2.60
C GLU A 206 3.15 11.10 -2.97
N ILE A 207 2.23 11.34 -2.04
CA ILE A 207 0.97 12.02 -2.30
C ILE A 207 0.92 13.31 -1.49
N LYS A 208 0.85 14.46 -2.17
CA LYS A 208 0.67 15.76 -1.55
C LYS A 208 -0.69 16.31 -1.92
N ILE A 209 -1.51 16.62 -0.93
CA ILE A 209 -2.87 17.12 -1.12
C ILE A 209 -2.92 18.56 -0.65
N GLY A 210 -3.17 19.47 -1.61
CA GLY A 210 -3.25 20.91 -1.37
C GLY A 210 -4.51 21.33 -0.63
N LYS A 211 -4.53 22.60 -0.22
CA LYS A 211 -5.61 23.21 0.54
C LYS A 211 -6.98 23.02 -0.13
N GLY A 212 -8.00 22.62 0.68
CA GLY A 212 -9.39 22.52 0.26
C GLY A 212 -9.68 21.41 -0.75
N SER A 213 -8.70 20.56 -1.08
CA SER A 213 -8.89 19.48 -2.05
C SER A 213 -9.64 18.30 -1.46
N GLU A 214 -10.47 17.66 -2.27
CA GLU A 214 -11.27 16.48 -1.93
C GLU A 214 -10.85 15.31 -2.83
N ILE A 215 -10.07 14.38 -2.29
CA ILE A 215 -9.46 13.28 -3.05
C ILE A 215 -10.00 11.94 -2.54
N THR A 216 -10.40 11.09 -3.49
CA THR A 216 -10.59 9.66 -3.26
C THR A 216 -9.42 8.91 -3.89
N TRP A 217 -8.61 8.21 -3.09
CA TRP A 217 -7.49 7.40 -3.55
C TRP A 217 -7.74 5.93 -3.24
N ILE A 218 -7.67 5.10 -4.26
CA ILE A 218 -7.89 3.66 -4.14
C ILE A 218 -6.62 2.93 -4.55
N VAL A 219 -6.09 2.12 -3.63
CA VAL A 219 -5.03 1.16 -3.93
C VAL A 219 -5.66 -0.21 -4.10
N LEU A 220 -5.50 -0.79 -5.27
CA LEU A 220 -5.95 -2.15 -5.58
C LEU A 220 -4.74 -3.03 -5.86
N GLN A 221 -4.44 -3.94 -4.93
CA GLN A 221 -3.30 -4.84 -5.02
C GLN A 221 -3.77 -6.28 -5.29
N GLU A 222 -3.44 -6.81 -6.46
CA GLU A 222 -3.79 -8.14 -6.98
C GLU A 222 -2.53 -8.85 -7.50
N GLN A 223 -1.50 -8.97 -6.67
CA GLN A 223 -0.25 -9.64 -7.03
C GLN A 223 -0.43 -11.15 -7.15
N GLY A 224 0.48 -11.80 -7.88
CA GLY A 224 0.49 -13.25 -8.04
C GLY A 224 0.76 -13.99 -6.72
N SER A 225 0.28 -15.23 -6.61
CA SER A 225 0.38 -16.04 -5.38
C SER A 225 1.82 -16.36 -4.93
N GLU A 226 2.82 -16.12 -5.77
CA GLU A 226 4.24 -16.32 -5.45
C GLU A 226 5.02 -14.99 -5.34
N ASP A 227 4.33 -13.85 -5.49
CA ASP A 227 4.97 -12.53 -5.49
C ASP A 227 5.21 -12.00 -4.09
N THR A 228 6.30 -11.27 -3.93
CA THR A 228 6.55 -10.38 -2.80
C THR A 228 6.24 -8.96 -3.21
N HIS A 229 5.30 -8.29 -2.52
CA HIS A 229 4.94 -6.90 -2.73
C HIS A 229 5.29 -6.05 -1.51
N LEU A 230 6.10 -5.02 -1.72
CA LEU A 230 6.55 -4.05 -0.75
C LEU A 230 6.00 -2.67 -1.15
N GLY A 231 4.83 -2.33 -0.66
CA GLY A 231 4.16 -1.05 -0.95
C GLY A 231 4.38 -0.03 0.16
N GLN A 232 4.58 1.24 -0.21
CA GLN A 232 4.68 2.33 0.74
C GLN A 232 3.95 3.57 0.20
N LEU A 233 3.01 4.09 0.97
CA LEU A 233 2.32 5.35 0.72
C LEU A 233 2.83 6.40 1.71
N ARG A 234 3.28 7.53 1.19
CA ARG A 234 3.72 8.72 1.93
C ARG A 234 2.78 9.86 1.60
N ILE A 235 1.97 10.29 2.56
CA ILE A 235 0.85 11.19 2.32
C ILE A 235 0.95 12.40 3.22
N ASP A 236 0.89 13.60 2.62
CA ASP A 236 0.80 14.87 3.33
C ASP A 236 -0.55 15.54 3.01
N LEU A 237 -1.36 15.85 4.04
CA LEU A 237 -2.62 16.57 3.92
C LEU A 237 -2.47 18.03 4.32
N GLY A 238 -2.83 18.93 3.40
CA GLY A 238 -2.88 20.37 3.61
C GLY A 238 -4.12 20.86 4.35
N GLU A 239 -4.25 22.18 4.51
CA GLU A 239 -5.35 22.86 5.18
C GLU A 239 -6.70 22.52 4.52
N ASP A 240 -7.73 22.18 5.31
CA ASP A 240 -9.07 21.81 4.85
C ASP A 240 -9.12 20.68 3.80
N ALA A 241 -8.00 19.94 3.62
CA ALA A 241 -7.95 18.83 2.69
C ALA A 241 -8.73 17.62 3.22
N LYS A 242 -9.44 16.93 2.32
CA LYS A 242 -10.18 15.70 2.61
C LYS A 242 -9.63 14.56 1.77
N LEU A 243 -9.24 13.48 2.44
CA LEU A 243 -8.79 12.26 1.77
C LEU A 243 -9.66 11.07 2.18
N LYS A 244 -10.31 10.45 1.19
CA LYS A 244 -10.86 9.08 1.31
C LYS A 244 -9.81 8.13 0.73
N LEU A 245 -9.14 7.34 1.58
CA LEU A 245 -8.12 6.37 1.17
C LEU A 245 -8.65 4.95 1.34
N PHE A 246 -8.76 4.21 0.25
CA PHE A 246 -9.15 2.80 0.23
C PHE A 246 -7.95 1.94 -0.15
N VAL A 247 -7.61 0.94 0.66
CA VAL A 247 -6.51 0.00 0.40
C VAL A 247 -7.05 -1.41 0.39
N ILE A 248 -7.03 -2.07 -0.77
CA ILE A 248 -7.53 -3.42 -0.96
C ILE A 248 -6.36 -4.33 -1.33
N ASN A 249 -6.02 -5.25 -0.44
CA ASN A 249 -5.02 -6.28 -0.65
C ASN A 249 -5.71 -7.62 -0.92
N ALA A 250 -5.58 -8.15 -2.14
CA ALA A 250 -6.26 -9.35 -2.61
C ALA A 250 -5.32 -10.32 -3.35
N GLY A 251 -4.02 -10.32 -3.03
CA GLY A 251 -3.04 -11.19 -3.68
C GLY A 251 -1.66 -11.12 -3.02
N GLY A 252 -0.71 -11.85 -3.57
CA GLY A 252 0.68 -11.90 -3.10
C GLY A 252 0.98 -13.06 -2.14
N LYS A 253 2.22 -13.52 -2.12
CA LYS A 253 2.76 -14.48 -1.15
C LYS A 253 3.18 -13.80 0.14
N LEU A 254 3.90 -12.69 -0.02
CA LEU A 254 4.35 -11.81 1.04
C LEU A 254 4.00 -10.37 0.66
N VAL A 255 3.10 -9.78 1.40
CA VAL A 255 2.69 -8.38 1.19
C VAL A 255 3.04 -7.57 2.41
N ARG A 256 3.76 -6.49 2.24
CA ARG A 256 3.95 -5.45 3.24
C ARG A 256 3.49 -4.14 2.66
N GLN A 257 2.43 -3.56 3.26
CA GLN A 257 1.90 -2.25 2.89
C GLN A 257 2.13 -1.28 4.04
N GLU A 258 2.94 -0.27 3.82
CA GLU A 258 3.21 0.80 4.80
C GLU A 258 2.47 2.08 4.41
N LEU A 259 1.81 2.70 5.39
CA LEU A 259 1.08 3.94 5.25
C LEU A 259 1.67 4.97 6.21
N TYR A 260 2.38 5.96 5.69
CA TYR A 260 2.89 7.10 6.45
C TYR A 260 2.06 8.33 6.08
N ILE A 261 1.20 8.76 7.01
CA ILE A 261 0.22 9.81 6.76
C ILE A 261 0.47 10.96 7.72
N LYS A 262 0.62 12.15 7.18
CA LYS A 262 0.82 13.37 7.94
C LYS A 262 -0.33 14.33 7.69
N VAL A 263 -1.10 14.61 8.74
CA VAL A 263 -2.15 15.63 8.76
C VAL A 263 -1.52 16.93 9.23
N ALA A 264 -1.03 17.73 8.26
CA ALA A 264 -0.24 18.94 8.50
C ALA A 264 -1.05 20.24 8.32
N GLY A 265 -2.27 20.16 7.82
CA GLY A 265 -3.17 21.31 7.64
C GLY A 265 -4.32 21.31 8.62
N GLU A 266 -4.63 22.48 9.20
CA GLU A 266 -5.82 22.65 10.06
C GLU A 266 -7.10 22.36 9.26
N GLY A 267 -8.11 21.74 9.89
CA GLY A 267 -9.37 21.38 9.26
C GLY A 267 -9.31 20.15 8.34
N ALA A 268 -8.13 19.52 8.18
CA ALA A 268 -8.00 18.35 7.33
C ALA A 268 -8.67 17.10 7.93
N ASP A 269 -9.22 16.26 7.06
CA ASP A 269 -9.95 15.04 7.42
C ASP A 269 -9.49 13.84 6.60
N LEU A 270 -9.24 12.71 7.29
CA LEU A 270 -8.85 11.44 6.69
C LEU A 270 -9.92 10.37 6.93
N THR A 271 -10.40 9.75 5.89
CA THR A 271 -11.17 8.51 5.94
C THR A 271 -10.33 7.40 5.34
N LEU A 272 -9.77 6.48 6.16
CA LEU A 272 -9.05 5.30 5.70
C LEU A 272 -9.92 4.06 5.81
N ARG A 273 -10.01 3.31 4.73
CA ARG A 273 -10.71 2.04 4.64
C ARG A 273 -9.78 0.97 4.08
N GLY A 274 -9.54 -0.09 4.86
CA GLY A 274 -8.66 -1.19 4.47
C GLY A 274 -9.43 -2.50 4.35
N ILE A 275 -9.18 -3.24 3.28
CA ILE A 275 -9.70 -4.59 3.09
C ILE A 275 -8.52 -5.51 2.79
N ASN A 276 -8.35 -6.54 3.62
CA ASN A 276 -7.33 -7.54 3.40
C ASN A 276 -7.99 -8.92 3.23
N LEU A 277 -7.83 -9.49 2.05
CA LEU A 277 -8.34 -10.81 1.68
C LEU A 277 -7.15 -11.78 1.60
N LEU A 278 -7.06 -12.69 2.55
CA LEU A 278 -5.93 -13.60 2.70
C LEU A 278 -6.36 -15.06 2.55
N GLY A 279 -5.65 -15.80 1.72
CA GLY A 279 -5.89 -17.25 1.52
C GLY A 279 -4.60 -18.01 1.28
N GLY A 280 -4.65 -19.35 1.32
CA GLY A 280 -3.49 -20.21 1.14
C GLY A 280 -2.44 -20.04 2.25
N ASP A 281 -1.23 -19.70 1.87
CA ASP A 281 -0.08 -19.46 2.77
C ASP A 281 0.37 -17.99 2.74
N THR A 282 -0.48 -17.08 2.31
CA THR A 282 -0.16 -15.64 2.20
C THR A 282 0.22 -15.05 3.56
N HIS A 283 1.23 -14.19 3.59
CA HIS A 283 1.53 -13.32 4.72
C HIS A 283 1.32 -11.86 4.29
N THR A 284 0.33 -11.19 4.86
CA THR A 284 0.02 -9.79 4.57
C THR A 284 0.14 -8.96 5.84
N ASP A 285 0.97 -7.92 5.80
CA ASP A 285 1.20 -6.99 6.90
C ASP A 285 0.91 -5.56 6.44
N VAL A 286 -0.05 -4.93 7.07
CA VAL A 286 -0.36 -3.49 6.89
C VAL A 286 0.11 -2.75 8.13
N THR A 287 1.04 -1.82 7.94
CA THR A 287 1.53 -0.97 9.03
C THR A 287 1.24 0.50 8.71
N MET A 288 0.56 1.18 9.60
CA MET A 288 0.18 2.57 9.48
C MET A 288 0.81 3.42 10.58
N VAL A 289 1.33 4.56 10.20
CA VAL A 289 1.72 5.65 11.11
C VAL A 289 1.00 6.91 10.66
N LEU A 290 0.07 7.38 11.47
CA LEU A 290 -0.72 8.58 11.23
C LEU A 290 -0.35 9.65 12.25
N GLY A 291 0.11 10.79 11.79
CA GLY A 291 0.44 11.95 12.64
C GLY A 291 -0.55 13.10 12.46
N HIS A 292 -1.17 13.55 13.54
CA HIS A 292 -1.90 14.82 13.61
C HIS A 292 -0.97 15.87 14.22
N ASP A 293 -0.53 16.83 13.40
CA ASP A 293 0.47 17.81 13.80
C ASP A 293 -0.13 19.19 14.15
N VAL A 294 -1.38 19.44 13.76
CA VAL A 294 -2.08 20.74 13.90
C VAL A 294 -3.49 20.55 14.48
N PRO A 295 -4.11 21.62 15.03
CA PRO A 295 -5.43 21.49 15.65
C PRO A 295 -6.58 21.30 14.66
N ASN A 296 -7.77 20.94 15.20
CA ASN A 296 -9.03 20.80 14.47
C ASN A 296 -8.99 19.81 13.31
N THR A 297 -8.33 18.66 13.48
CA THR A 297 -8.20 17.62 12.47
C THR A 297 -9.01 16.38 12.83
N GLY A 298 -9.47 15.65 11.80
CA GLY A 298 -10.24 14.42 11.93
C GLY A 298 -9.59 13.23 11.24
N SER A 299 -9.81 12.03 11.81
CA SER A 299 -9.49 10.78 11.09
C SER A 299 -10.37 9.62 11.54
N THR A 300 -10.73 8.76 10.57
CA THR A 300 -11.43 7.49 10.84
C THR A 300 -10.80 6.37 10.03
N GLU A 301 -10.28 5.36 10.73
CA GLU A 301 -9.64 4.20 10.11
C GLU A 301 -10.45 2.94 10.40
N VAL A 302 -10.93 2.26 9.37
CA VAL A 302 -11.62 0.98 9.49
C VAL A 302 -10.94 -0.05 8.61
N ILE A 303 -10.43 -1.10 9.25
CA ILE A 303 -9.75 -2.20 8.57
C ILE A 303 -10.56 -3.48 8.75
N ARG A 304 -10.93 -4.12 7.65
CA ARG A 304 -11.61 -5.41 7.60
C ARG A 304 -10.69 -6.48 7.01
N ASN A 305 -10.56 -7.59 7.70
CA ASN A 305 -9.68 -8.67 7.28
C ASN A 305 -10.48 -9.97 7.21
N VAL A 306 -10.27 -10.75 6.16
CA VAL A 306 -10.85 -12.09 6.00
C VAL A 306 -9.70 -13.05 5.73
N VAL A 307 -9.54 -14.05 6.60
CA VAL A 307 -8.35 -14.91 6.61
C VAL A 307 -8.76 -16.37 6.49
N PHE A 308 -8.38 -17.00 5.39
CA PHE A 308 -8.62 -18.41 5.07
C PHE A 308 -7.36 -19.25 5.19
N ASP A 309 -7.52 -20.56 5.21
CA ASP A 309 -6.48 -21.57 5.15
C ASP A 309 -5.43 -21.43 6.27
N ARG A 310 -4.15 -21.26 5.89
CA ARG A 310 -3.01 -20.99 6.78
C ARG A 310 -2.43 -19.60 6.60
N ALA A 311 -3.22 -18.70 6.02
CA ALA A 311 -2.79 -17.35 5.80
C ALA A 311 -2.57 -16.60 7.12
N ARG A 312 -1.65 -15.65 7.10
CA ARG A 312 -1.28 -14.84 8.24
C ARG A 312 -1.43 -13.37 7.92
N GLY A 313 -2.25 -12.70 8.71
CA GLY A 313 -2.44 -11.26 8.60
C GLY A 313 -1.85 -10.52 9.78
N VAL A 314 -1.41 -9.29 9.51
CA VAL A 314 -0.90 -8.36 10.52
C VAL A 314 -1.48 -6.98 10.24
N PHE A 315 -1.95 -6.31 11.27
CA PHE A 315 -2.22 -4.88 11.25
C PHE A 315 -1.53 -4.20 12.43
N GLN A 316 -0.67 -3.24 12.14
CA GLN A 316 -0.07 -2.35 13.13
C GLN A 316 -0.49 -0.93 12.80
N GLY A 317 -1.23 -0.27 13.68
CA GLY A 317 -1.72 1.09 13.46
C GLY A 317 -1.32 1.99 14.62
N MET A 318 -0.53 3.03 14.35
CA MET A 318 -0.20 4.06 15.33
C MET A 318 -0.80 5.39 14.92
N ILE A 319 -1.55 6.01 15.83
CA ILE A 319 -2.01 7.39 15.71
C ILE A 319 -1.22 8.23 16.72
N ARG A 320 -0.52 9.25 16.23
CA ARG A 320 0.23 10.20 17.03
C ARG A 320 -0.43 11.58 16.96
N VAL A 321 -0.72 12.16 18.12
CA VAL A 321 -1.29 13.51 18.23
C VAL A 321 -0.26 14.42 18.89
N ALA A 322 0.21 15.43 18.15
CA ALA A 322 1.22 16.38 18.64
C ALA A 322 0.67 17.28 19.77
N PRO A 323 1.52 17.89 20.61
CA PRO A 323 1.07 18.73 21.73
C PRO A 323 0.13 19.88 21.32
N ASP A 324 0.37 20.47 20.15
CA ASP A 324 -0.42 21.58 19.63
C ASP A 324 -1.66 21.14 18.82
N ALA A 325 -1.81 19.84 18.57
CA ALA A 325 -2.92 19.28 17.79
C ALA A 325 -4.20 19.11 18.62
N GLN A 326 -4.65 20.20 19.24
CA GLN A 326 -5.87 20.23 20.03
C GLN A 326 -7.13 20.05 19.18
N LYS A 327 -8.21 19.49 19.74
CA LYS A 327 -9.47 19.21 19.03
C LYS A 327 -9.35 18.15 17.94
N THR A 328 -8.32 17.31 17.98
CA THR A 328 -8.24 16.13 17.12
C THR A 328 -9.32 15.11 17.50
N ASP A 329 -10.09 14.61 16.51
CA ASP A 329 -11.00 13.47 16.64
C ASP A 329 -10.47 12.31 15.76
N ALA A 330 -9.94 11.24 16.39
CA ALA A 330 -9.30 10.15 15.69
C ALA A 330 -9.81 8.78 16.19
N LYS A 331 -10.34 7.95 15.29
CA LYS A 331 -10.97 6.67 15.66
C LYS A 331 -10.50 5.56 14.73
N MET A 332 -9.85 4.53 15.28
CA MET A 332 -9.35 3.38 14.55
C MET A 332 -10.06 2.09 14.97
N ALA A 333 -10.51 1.30 14.00
CA ALA A 333 -11.11 0.00 14.21
C ALA A 333 -10.49 -1.05 13.28
N CYS A 334 -10.07 -2.19 13.83
CA CYS A 334 -9.58 -3.31 13.05
C CYS A 334 -10.39 -4.57 13.39
N ASN A 335 -11.12 -5.10 12.42
CA ASN A 335 -11.98 -6.25 12.62
C ASN A 335 -11.57 -7.39 11.67
N THR A 336 -11.44 -8.59 12.21
CA THR A 336 -10.96 -9.75 11.48
C THR A 336 -11.92 -10.92 11.63
N LEU A 337 -12.24 -11.56 10.50
CA LEU A 337 -12.88 -12.86 10.44
C LEU A 337 -11.84 -13.94 10.13
N LEU A 338 -11.65 -14.89 11.04
CA LEU A 338 -10.89 -16.11 10.80
C LEU A 338 -11.84 -17.18 10.24
N MET A 339 -11.53 -17.64 9.05
CA MET A 339 -12.39 -18.58 8.30
C MET A 339 -11.88 -20.03 8.38
N SER A 340 -10.70 -20.24 8.97
CA SER A 340 -10.05 -21.56 9.11
C SER A 340 -9.33 -21.65 10.45
N ASP A 341 -9.23 -22.85 11.03
CA ASP A 341 -8.58 -23.09 12.32
C ASP A 341 -7.08 -22.77 12.32
N ASP A 342 -6.41 -22.89 11.17
CA ASP A 342 -4.99 -22.61 11.00
C ASP A 342 -4.71 -21.16 10.56
N ALA A 343 -5.75 -20.33 10.39
CA ALA A 343 -5.62 -18.92 10.05
C ALA A 343 -5.18 -18.11 11.27
N GLU A 344 -4.27 -17.15 11.06
CA GLU A 344 -3.73 -16.31 12.13
C GLU A 344 -3.86 -14.83 11.78
N PHE A 345 -4.23 -13.99 12.75
CA PHE A 345 -4.19 -12.54 12.61
C PHE A 345 -3.63 -11.87 13.86
N SER A 346 -2.62 -11.03 13.67
CA SER A 346 -2.02 -10.21 14.72
C SER A 346 -2.42 -8.76 14.55
N VAL A 347 -2.91 -8.12 15.62
CA VAL A 347 -3.33 -6.72 15.59
C VAL A 347 -2.68 -5.94 16.72
N LYS A 348 -2.09 -4.79 16.38
CA LYS A 348 -1.42 -3.89 17.35
C LYS A 348 -1.86 -2.45 17.09
N PRO A 349 -2.97 -1.99 17.68
CA PRO A 349 -3.35 -0.59 17.64
C PRO A 349 -2.66 0.20 18.75
N GLU A 350 -2.09 1.37 18.42
CA GLU A 350 -1.33 2.22 19.34
C GLU A 350 -1.79 3.67 19.25
N LEU A 351 -1.78 4.37 20.38
CA LEU A 351 -2.07 5.80 20.47
C LEU A 351 -0.94 6.49 21.24
N GLU A 352 -0.32 7.50 20.63
CA GLU A 352 0.62 8.41 21.26
C GLU A 352 0.03 9.82 21.30
N ILE A 353 -0.61 10.18 22.42
CA ILE A 353 -1.37 11.42 22.54
C ILE A 353 -0.62 12.38 23.45
N PHE A 354 -0.23 13.53 22.91
CA PHE A 354 0.49 14.59 23.63
C PHE A 354 -0.35 15.86 23.82
N ALA A 355 -1.60 15.88 23.30
CA ALA A 355 -2.57 16.97 23.49
C ALA A 355 -3.63 16.59 24.54
N ASP A 356 -4.24 17.57 25.20
CA ASP A 356 -5.20 17.35 26.31
C ASP A 356 -6.66 17.32 25.82
N ASP A 357 -7.03 18.18 24.88
CA ASP A 357 -8.41 18.36 24.43
C ASP A 357 -8.65 17.65 23.09
N VAL A 358 -8.75 16.33 23.14
CA VAL A 358 -8.89 15.46 21.98
C VAL A 358 -9.90 14.32 22.24
N GLN A 359 -10.42 13.72 21.17
CA GLN A 359 -11.27 12.53 21.19
C GLN A 359 -10.61 11.43 20.37
N CYS A 360 -9.83 10.58 21.02
CA CYS A 360 -9.13 9.51 20.34
C CYS A 360 -9.49 8.15 20.91
N GLY A 361 -9.65 7.17 20.03
CA GLY A 361 -9.97 5.81 20.46
C GLY A 361 -9.55 4.78 19.43
N HIS A 362 -9.27 3.56 19.89
CA HIS A 362 -9.06 2.42 19.01
C HIS A 362 -9.79 1.17 19.51
N GLY A 363 -10.08 0.26 18.59
CA GLY A 363 -10.65 -1.04 18.89
C GLY A 363 -10.18 -2.10 17.93
N ALA A 364 -10.11 -3.36 18.39
CA ALA A 364 -9.78 -4.48 17.54
C ALA A 364 -10.57 -5.72 17.93
N THR A 365 -10.98 -6.49 16.93
CA THR A 365 -11.61 -7.80 17.13
C THR A 365 -11.02 -8.82 16.18
N VAL A 366 -10.78 -10.03 16.68
CA VAL A 366 -10.42 -11.21 15.88
C VAL A 366 -11.38 -12.32 16.30
N ALA A 367 -12.23 -12.75 15.40
CA ALA A 367 -13.29 -13.71 15.71
C ALA A 367 -13.62 -14.59 14.51
N ASP A 368 -14.36 -15.65 14.72
CA ASP A 368 -15.03 -16.44 13.70
C ASP A 368 -16.39 -15.78 13.34
N ILE A 369 -17.05 -16.29 12.31
CA ILE A 369 -18.42 -15.89 11.95
C ILE A 369 -19.36 -16.15 13.14
N ASP A 370 -20.24 -15.18 13.41
CA ASP A 370 -21.28 -15.35 14.45
C ASP A 370 -22.19 -16.54 14.09
N GLY A 371 -22.13 -17.58 14.92
CA GLY A 371 -22.91 -18.78 14.77
C GLY A 371 -24.42 -18.54 14.76
N ASN A 372 -24.93 -17.49 15.41
CA ASN A 372 -26.36 -17.16 15.39
C ASN A 372 -26.80 -16.62 14.03
N HIS A 373 -25.98 -15.76 13.40
CA HIS A 373 -26.23 -15.26 12.07
C HIS A 373 -26.18 -16.38 11.04
N LEU A 374 -25.19 -17.27 11.15
CA LEU A 374 -25.07 -18.44 10.31
C LEU A 374 -26.29 -19.36 10.45
N TYR A 375 -26.66 -19.70 11.69
CA TYR A 375 -27.83 -20.52 11.99
C TYR A 375 -29.13 -19.90 11.43
N TYR A 376 -29.31 -18.58 11.56
CA TYR A 376 -30.48 -17.87 11.06
C TYR A 376 -30.62 -18.01 9.54
N LEU A 377 -29.56 -17.88 8.78
CA LEU A 377 -29.55 -18.05 7.32
C LEU A 377 -29.83 -19.52 6.94
N MET A 378 -29.20 -20.47 7.63
CA MET A 378 -29.42 -21.91 7.42
C MET A 378 -30.87 -22.34 7.74
N ALA A 379 -31.47 -21.81 8.79
CA ALA A 379 -32.85 -22.06 9.17
C ALA A 379 -33.84 -21.54 8.11
N ARG A 380 -33.44 -20.65 7.22
CA ARG A 380 -34.21 -20.19 6.05
C ARG A 380 -33.94 -20.99 4.77
N GLY A 381 -33.21 -22.09 4.89
CA GLY A 381 -32.94 -23.01 3.77
C GLY A 381 -31.72 -22.61 2.91
N ILE A 382 -30.89 -21.67 3.37
CA ILE A 382 -29.66 -21.32 2.67
C ILE A 382 -28.57 -22.35 3.08
N PRO A 383 -27.93 -23.04 2.10
CA PRO A 383 -26.83 -23.96 2.41
C PRO A 383 -25.72 -23.28 3.15
N GLU A 384 -25.04 -23.96 4.10
CA GLU A 384 -24.04 -23.40 4.97
C GLU A 384 -22.93 -22.65 4.22
N LYS A 385 -22.36 -23.26 3.17
CA LYS A 385 -21.33 -22.63 2.34
C LYS A 385 -21.80 -21.27 1.78
N LYS A 386 -23.04 -21.23 1.26
CA LYS A 386 -23.60 -19.98 0.73
C LYS A 386 -23.89 -18.96 1.84
N ALA A 387 -24.35 -19.41 3.01
CA ALA A 387 -24.61 -18.55 4.16
C ALA A 387 -23.32 -17.90 4.68
N ARG A 388 -22.22 -18.67 4.77
CA ARG A 388 -20.89 -18.15 5.13
C ARG A 388 -20.42 -17.08 4.12
N ALA A 389 -20.49 -17.38 2.82
CA ALA A 389 -20.11 -16.42 1.77
C ALA A 389 -20.93 -15.13 1.84
N MET A 390 -22.23 -15.21 2.12
CA MET A 390 -23.09 -14.02 2.28
C MET A 390 -22.67 -13.17 3.48
N LEU A 391 -22.33 -13.80 4.61
CA LEU A 391 -21.89 -13.08 5.81
C LEU A 391 -20.52 -12.41 5.62
N VAL A 392 -19.59 -13.08 4.94
CA VAL A 392 -18.29 -12.50 4.59
C VAL A 392 -18.45 -11.33 3.63
N ASN A 393 -19.26 -11.48 2.58
CA ASN A 393 -19.58 -10.41 1.64
C ASN A 393 -20.14 -9.18 2.37
N ALA A 394 -21.16 -9.36 3.22
CA ALA A 394 -21.75 -8.27 3.97
C ALA A 394 -20.74 -7.58 4.89
N PHE A 395 -19.84 -8.34 5.53
CA PHE A 395 -18.78 -7.80 6.38
C PHE A 395 -17.80 -6.91 5.62
N VAL A 396 -17.50 -7.20 4.36
CA VAL A 396 -16.57 -6.43 3.54
C VAL A 396 -17.26 -5.32 2.76
N ALA A 397 -18.47 -5.58 2.24
CA ALA A 397 -19.24 -4.61 1.44
C ALA A 397 -19.56 -3.33 2.20
N GLU A 398 -19.80 -3.42 3.52
CA GLU A 398 -20.05 -2.26 4.40
C GLU A 398 -19.00 -1.13 4.22
N ILE A 399 -17.74 -1.49 3.96
CA ILE A 399 -16.67 -0.51 3.72
C ILE A 399 -16.76 0.08 2.30
N VAL A 400 -17.01 -0.75 1.30
CA VAL A 400 -17.04 -0.32 -0.10
C VAL A 400 -18.25 0.58 -0.36
N GLU A 401 -19.38 0.29 0.29
CA GLU A 401 -20.60 1.09 0.19
C GLU A 401 -20.47 2.53 0.73
N GLU A 402 -19.39 2.83 1.50
CA GLU A 402 -19.07 4.21 1.90
C GLU A 402 -18.56 5.07 0.72
N LEU A 403 -18.22 4.47 -0.42
CA LEU A 403 -18.02 5.18 -1.68
C LEU A 403 -19.39 5.59 -2.24
N GLU A 404 -19.53 6.87 -2.58
CA GLU A 404 -20.79 7.43 -3.09
C GLU A 404 -20.96 7.22 -4.60
N ASP A 405 -19.93 6.69 -5.29
CA ASP A 405 -19.91 6.40 -6.72
C ASP A 405 -20.32 4.95 -6.99
N GLU A 406 -21.53 4.74 -7.57
CA GLU A 406 -22.08 3.42 -7.83
C GLU A 406 -21.20 2.56 -8.75
N ALA A 407 -20.56 3.16 -9.77
CA ALA A 407 -19.70 2.43 -10.70
C ALA A 407 -18.42 1.93 -10.01
N LEU A 408 -17.90 2.74 -9.09
CA LEU A 408 -16.74 2.38 -8.28
C LEU A 408 -17.09 1.26 -7.29
N VAL A 409 -18.22 1.37 -6.62
CA VAL A 409 -18.73 0.32 -5.70
C VAL A 409 -18.88 -1.01 -6.45
N GLU A 410 -19.58 -1.02 -7.59
CA GLU A 410 -19.79 -2.22 -8.38
C GLU A 410 -18.46 -2.86 -8.83
N ALA A 411 -17.51 -2.04 -9.27
CA ALA A 411 -16.20 -2.52 -9.72
C ALA A 411 -15.41 -3.18 -8.58
N LEU A 412 -15.35 -2.56 -7.40
CA LEU A 412 -14.64 -3.10 -6.24
C LEU A 412 -15.32 -4.32 -5.64
N GLU A 413 -16.64 -4.35 -5.56
CA GLU A 413 -17.41 -5.53 -5.16
C GLU A 413 -17.16 -6.70 -6.12
N GLY A 414 -17.01 -6.42 -7.42
CA GLY A 414 -16.65 -7.41 -8.43
C GLY A 414 -15.29 -8.06 -8.14
N VAL A 415 -14.27 -7.28 -7.79
CA VAL A 415 -12.93 -7.77 -7.41
C VAL A 415 -13.02 -8.63 -6.15
N ILE A 416 -13.70 -8.16 -5.11
CA ILE A 416 -13.87 -8.87 -3.84
C ILE A 416 -14.60 -10.19 -4.04
N SER A 417 -15.72 -10.17 -4.78
CA SER A 417 -16.52 -11.35 -5.08
C SER A 417 -15.73 -12.39 -5.87
N ALA A 418 -14.98 -11.97 -6.90
CA ALA A 418 -14.13 -12.86 -7.69
C ALA A 418 -13.02 -13.51 -6.84
N TRP A 419 -12.47 -12.78 -5.85
CA TRP A 419 -11.52 -13.34 -4.92
C TRP A 419 -12.17 -14.36 -3.98
N LEU A 420 -13.32 -14.03 -3.40
CA LEU A 420 -14.05 -14.91 -2.48
C LEU A 420 -14.51 -16.21 -3.17
N GLU A 421 -14.92 -16.16 -4.43
CA GLU A 421 -15.31 -17.38 -5.18
C GLU A 421 -14.18 -18.39 -5.33
N LYS A 422 -12.92 -17.93 -5.33
CA LYS A 422 -11.73 -18.80 -5.43
C LYS A 422 -11.34 -19.44 -4.09
N HIS A 423 -11.70 -18.82 -2.96
CA HIS A 423 -11.18 -19.19 -1.63
C HIS A 423 -12.25 -19.65 -0.63
N ALA A 424 -13.55 -19.45 -0.92
CA ALA A 424 -14.69 -19.78 -0.03
C ALA A 424 -15.33 -21.16 -0.25
#